data_6716660aa0d23bcf2c97af63b53943ec
#
_entry.id   6716660aa0d23bcf2c97af63b53943ec
#
_cell.length_a   1.000
_cell.length_b   1.000
_cell.length_c   1.000
_cell.angle_alpha   90.00
_cell.angle_beta   90.00
_cell.angle_gamma   90.00
#
_symmetry.space_group_name_H-M   'P 1'
#
loop_
_entity.id
_entity.type
_entity.pdbx_description
1 polymer ?
#
loop_
_entity_poly.entity_id
_entity_poly.type
_entity_poly.pdbx_seq_one_letter_code
_entity_poly.pdbx_strand_id
1 'polypeptide(L)'
;MQRRNLLSLAAAAACSALLLGTAGCSDKAADASRIRVGVTAGPHADIVTKAAEVAKQKGLTVEVVEFTDYISPDRSLADGALDAVVYQHEPFLQNFNKVNKTDLRVVGKAVVQPMGCYSKTIKSVAEIPEGSVVAIPNDPTNGGRGLLLLEAQGLIKLKADRKDDAVPADVVENPKNLKILEMEAAQLPRSLDDTAVAVIPMNYVISSGLSPEKEGFAFESLDAAYALIIIAARPDNAESAAVKTFVESYRSPETKRYVEETFRGTIRPTW
;
A
#
# COMPACT_ATOMS: atom_id res chain seq x y z
N MET A 1 -50.14 76.05 -22.72
CA MET A 1 -50.51 76.59 -21.38
C MET A 1 -49.76 75.88 -20.34
N GLN A 2 -48.91 76.63 -19.69
CA GLN A 2 -48.54 76.63 -18.27
C GLN A 2 -47.89 75.35 -17.72
N ARG A 3 -46.59 75.43 -17.55
CA ARG A 3 -45.79 76.09 -16.50
C ARG A 3 -45.84 75.33 -15.12
N ARG A 4 -44.61 75.00 -14.68
CA ARG A 4 -44.15 75.01 -13.29
C ARG A 4 -44.44 73.73 -12.52
N ASN A 5 -43.50 73.07 -11.85
CA ASN A 5 -42.40 73.62 -11.04
C ASN A 5 -41.26 72.61 -10.92
N LEU A 6 -40.10 73.12 -10.95
CA LEU A 6 -38.84 72.69 -10.46
C LEU A 6 -38.85 72.56 -8.92
N LEU A 7 -37.90 71.82 -8.41
CA LEU A 7 -37.33 71.84 -7.06
C LEU A 7 -37.95 70.85 -5.99
N SER A 8 -37.22 69.79 -5.74
CA SER A 8 -36.69 69.49 -4.41
C SER A 8 -35.94 68.17 -4.46
N LEU A 9 -34.64 68.29 -4.47
CA LEU A 9 -33.62 67.82 -3.53
C LEU A 9 -33.46 66.31 -3.47
N ALA A 10 -32.37 65.73 -4.01
CA ALA A 10 -31.03 65.70 -3.39
C ALA A 10 -31.11 65.42 -1.89
N ALA A 11 -31.11 64.13 -1.51
CA ALA A 11 -30.57 63.56 -0.26
C ALA A 11 -31.08 62.12 -0.02
N ALA A 12 -30.57 61.16 -0.76
CA ALA A 12 -30.61 59.73 -0.39
C ALA A 12 -29.69 58.87 -1.29
N ALA A 13 -28.48 59.37 -1.49
CA ALA A 13 -27.43 58.64 -2.23
C ALA A 13 -26.18 58.54 -1.38
N ALA A 14 -26.24 57.84 -0.27
CA ALA A 14 -25.04 57.49 0.53
C ALA A 14 -25.38 56.48 1.59
N CYS A 15 -25.70 55.21 1.25
CA CYS A 15 -25.69 54.04 2.18
C CYS A 15 -25.96 52.73 1.43
N SER A 16 -25.39 52.56 0.23
CA SER A 16 -25.49 51.23 -0.46
C SER A 16 -24.20 50.83 -1.12
N ALA A 17 -23.08 51.09 -0.47
CA ALA A 17 -21.78 50.69 -0.99
C ALA A 17 -20.87 50.17 0.14
N LEU A 18 -21.24 49.07 0.79
CA LEU A 18 -20.32 48.32 1.67
C LEU A 18 -20.90 46.94 2.03
N LEU A 19 -21.24 46.14 1.02
CA LEU A 19 -21.49 44.68 1.19
C LEU A 19 -20.99 43.93 -0.06
N LEU A 20 -19.80 44.32 -0.53
CA LEU A 20 -18.97 43.56 -1.46
C LEU A 20 -17.69 43.19 -0.70
N GLY A 21 -17.82 42.21 0.14
CA GLY A 21 -16.67 41.76 0.89
C GLY A 21 -16.79 40.29 1.10
N THR A 22 -15.78 39.60 0.63
CA THR A 22 -15.40 38.24 1.06
C THR A 22 -16.33 37.13 0.61
N ALA A 23 -16.41 36.88 -0.70
CA ALA A 23 -16.34 35.51 -1.17
C ALA A 23 -14.92 35.03 -0.83
N GLY A 24 -14.66 34.76 0.45
CA GLY A 24 -13.47 34.07 0.87
C GLY A 24 -13.50 32.70 0.20
N CYS A 25 -12.49 32.42 -0.64
CA CYS A 25 -12.09 31.07 -0.91
C CYS A 25 -11.93 30.39 0.45
N SER A 26 -12.92 29.61 0.81
CA SER A 26 -12.78 28.65 1.88
C SER A 26 -11.82 27.59 1.31
N ASP A 27 -10.51 27.83 1.42
CA ASP A 27 -9.58 26.74 1.54
C ASP A 27 -10.18 25.86 2.62
N LYS A 28 -10.65 24.68 2.23
CA LYS A 28 -11.01 23.65 3.19
C LYS A 28 -9.74 23.41 4.00
N ALA A 29 -9.62 24.09 5.12
CA ALA A 29 -8.67 23.68 6.14
C ALA A 29 -8.96 22.19 6.35
N ALA A 30 -8.01 21.35 5.96
CA ALA A 30 -8.15 19.91 6.13
C ALA A 30 -8.53 19.70 7.59
N ASP A 31 -9.65 19.04 7.83
CA ASP A 31 -10.10 18.76 9.19
C ASP A 31 -9.00 17.95 9.87
N ALA A 32 -8.18 18.64 10.70
CA ALA A 32 -7.02 18.05 11.35
C ALA A 32 -7.39 16.89 12.29
N SER A 33 -8.69 16.67 12.52
CA SER A 33 -9.23 15.57 13.33
C SER A 33 -9.59 14.32 12.51
N ARG A 34 -9.42 14.33 11.18
CA ARG A 34 -9.79 13.21 10.31
C ARG A 34 -8.76 13.00 9.20
N ILE A 35 -8.43 11.72 8.93
CA ILE A 35 -7.64 11.31 7.76
C ILE A 35 -8.24 10.07 7.10
N ARG A 36 -7.96 9.89 5.81
CA ARG A 36 -8.27 8.69 5.04
C ARG A 36 -7.01 7.91 4.76
N VAL A 37 -7.00 6.63 5.15
CA VAL A 37 -5.83 5.75 5.01
C VAL A 37 -6.17 4.60 4.06
N GLY A 38 -5.46 4.54 2.94
CA GLY A 38 -5.59 3.47 1.95
C GLY A 38 -4.79 2.24 2.35
N VAL A 39 -5.41 1.08 2.21
CA VAL A 39 -4.83 -0.23 2.52
C VAL A 39 -5.29 -1.26 1.50
N THR A 40 -4.58 -2.38 1.39
CA THR A 40 -5.17 -3.56 0.75
C THR A 40 -5.95 -4.38 1.77
N ALA A 41 -7.01 -5.05 1.32
CA ALA A 41 -7.85 -5.92 2.15
C ALA A 41 -7.04 -6.99 2.89
N GLY A 42 -7.54 -7.44 4.02
CA GLY A 42 -6.89 -8.43 4.90
C GLY A 42 -5.96 -7.78 5.91
N PRO A 43 -4.77 -8.32 6.18
CA PRO A 43 -3.96 -7.94 7.34
C PRO A 43 -3.58 -6.46 7.39
N HIS A 44 -3.43 -5.78 6.24
CA HIS A 44 -3.19 -4.34 6.24
C HIS A 44 -4.39 -3.56 6.78
N ALA A 45 -5.60 -3.91 6.32
CA ALA A 45 -6.85 -3.31 6.79
C ALA A 45 -7.07 -3.60 8.28
N ASP A 46 -6.83 -4.83 8.72
CA ASP A 46 -7.00 -5.25 10.12
C ASP A 46 -6.08 -4.45 11.07
N ILE A 47 -4.80 -4.32 10.71
CA ILE A 47 -3.81 -3.58 11.52
C ILE A 47 -4.14 -2.09 11.54
N VAL A 48 -4.51 -1.49 10.40
CA VAL A 48 -4.87 -0.06 10.34
C VAL A 48 -6.17 0.20 11.09
N THR A 49 -7.13 -0.72 11.05
CA THR A 49 -8.38 -0.63 11.85
C THR A 49 -8.04 -0.61 13.35
N LYS A 50 -7.12 -1.48 13.80
CA LYS A 50 -6.64 -1.44 15.19
C LYS A 50 -5.93 -0.14 15.54
N ALA A 51 -5.09 0.36 14.65
CA ALA A 51 -4.44 1.67 14.82
C ALA A 51 -5.46 2.83 14.87
N ALA A 52 -6.56 2.74 14.09
CA ALA A 52 -7.64 3.71 14.09
C ALA A 52 -8.37 3.79 15.46
N GLU A 53 -8.55 2.64 16.14
CA GLU A 53 -9.10 2.62 17.50
C GLU A 53 -8.21 3.40 18.48
N VAL A 54 -6.88 3.23 18.36
CA VAL A 54 -5.90 3.96 19.20
C VAL A 54 -5.88 5.45 18.83
N ALA A 55 -5.90 5.78 17.54
CA ALA A 55 -5.93 7.16 17.05
C ALA A 55 -7.16 7.92 17.53
N LYS A 56 -8.32 7.25 17.60
CA LYS A 56 -9.57 7.82 18.11
C LYS A 56 -9.45 8.28 19.58
N GLN A 57 -8.70 7.55 20.39
CA GLN A 57 -8.45 7.95 21.80
C GLN A 57 -7.58 9.21 21.88
N LYS A 58 -6.82 9.52 20.84
CA LYS A 58 -6.01 10.74 20.69
C LYS A 58 -6.75 11.86 19.93
N GLY A 59 -8.04 11.71 19.66
CA GLY A 59 -8.87 12.71 18.97
C GLY A 59 -8.77 12.67 17.44
N LEU A 60 -8.13 11.64 16.83
CA LEU A 60 -8.03 11.50 15.39
C LEU A 60 -8.98 10.41 14.87
N THR A 61 -9.87 10.77 13.95
CA THR A 61 -10.69 9.81 13.21
C THR A 61 -9.94 9.32 11.97
N VAL A 62 -9.71 8.02 11.87
CA VAL A 62 -9.10 7.38 10.70
C VAL A 62 -10.17 6.63 9.94
N GLU A 63 -10.40 7.03 8.69
CA GLU A 63 -11.24 6.31 7.74
C GLU A 63 -10.36 5.35 6.97
N VAL A 64 -10.62 4.05 7.11
CA VAL A 64 -9.90 2.99 6.38
C VAL A 64 -10.55 2.79 5.03
N VAL A 65 -9.76 2.93 3.95
CA VAL A 65 -10.22 2.76 2.57
C VAL A 65 -9.53 1.54 1.98
N GLU A 66 -10.29 0.48 1.72
CA GLU A 66 -9.76 -0.79 1.24
C GLU A 66 -9.70 -0.86 -0.29
N PHE A 67 -8.60 -1.42 -0.79
CA PHE A 67 -8.36 -1.69 -2.20
C PHE A 67 -8.07 -3.18 -2.42
N THR A 68 -8.31 -3.65 -3.64
CA THR A 68 -8.05 -5.04 -4.03
C THR A 68 -6.77 -5.21 -4.83
N ASP A 69 -6.14 -4.10 -5.26
CA ASP A 69 -4.92 -4.06 -6.07
C ASP A 69 -3.84 -3.18 -5.44
N TYR A 70 -2.62 -3.21 -6.00
CA TYR A 70 -1.48 -2.43 -5.51
C TYR A 70 -1.28 -1.06 -6.19
N ILE A 71 -2.02 -0.75 -7.27
CA ILE A 71 -1.82 0.47 -8.05
C ILE A 71 -2.74 1.61 -7.58
N SER A 72 -3.99 1.28 -7.30
CA SER A 72 -5.03 2.26 -6.96
C SER A 72 -4.75 3.04 -5.66
N PRO A 73 -4.17 2.47 -4.58
CA PRO A 73 -3.90 3.22 -3.36
C PRO A 73 -2.95 4.40 -3.58
N ASP A 74 -1.80 4.19 -4.25
CA ASP A 74 -0.83 5.27 -4.48
C ASP A 74 -1.35 6.35 -5.43
N ARG A 75 -2.14 5.96 -6.44
CA ARG A 75 -2.83 6.94 -7.30
C ARG A 75 -3.78 7.80 -6.47
N SER A 76 -4.62 7.17 -5.64
CA SER A 76 -5.56 7.88 -4.77
C SER A 76 -4.85 8.78 -3.75
N LEU A 77 -3.66 8.36 -3.27
CA LEU A 77 -2.83 9.19 -2.40
C LEU A 77 -2.26 10.40 -3.18
N ALA A 78 -1.69 10.17 -4.35
CA ALA A 78 -1.12 11.23 -5.19
C ALA A 78 -2.17 12.28 -5.61
N ASP A 79 -3.39 11.84 -5.90
CA ASP A 79 -4.53 12.68 -6.28
C ASP A 79 -5.18 13.41 -5.08
N GLY A 80 -4.69 13.19 -3.84
CA GLY A 80 -5.24 13.79 -2.62
C GLY A 80 -6.55 13.18 -2.14
N ALA A 81 -6.97 12.05 -2.72
CA ALA A 81 -8.15 11.31 -2.26
C ALA A 81 -7.89 10.54 -0.96
N LEU A 82 -6.64 10.27 -0.63
CA LEU A 82 -6.17 9.69 0.63
C LEU A 82 -5.14 10.61 1.29
N ASP A 83 -4.92 10.42 2.58
CA ASP A 83 -3.93 11.17 3.36
C ASP A 83 -2.67 10.35 3.64
N ALA A 84 -2.82 9.04 3.74
CA ALA A 84 -1.72 8.09 3.88
C ALA A 84 -2.09 6.73 3.27
N VAL A 85 -1.11 5.88 3.06
CA VAL A 85 -1.29 4.47 2.67
C VAL A 85 -0.38 3.56 3.50
N VAL A 86 -0.86 2.31 3.74
CA VAL A 86 -0.09 1.27 4.43
C VAL A 86 -0.35 -0.08 3.76
N TYR A 87 0.48 -0.46 2.81
CA TYR A 87 0.32 -1.74 2.10
C TYR A 87 1.56 -2.18 1.34
N GLN A 88 2.53 -1.30 1.12
CA GLN A 88 3.65 -1.47 0.20
C GLN A 88 5.00 -1.40 0.90
N HIS A 89 6.02 -1.94 0.26
CA HIS A 89 7.43 -1.76 0.61
C HIS A 89 8.04 -0.55 -0.13
N GLU A 90 9.14 -0.05 0.39
CA GLU A 90 9.77 1.16 -0.14
C GLU A 90 10.18 1.05 -1.63
N PRO A 91 10.76 -0.06 -2.14
CA PRO A 91 11.06 -0.18 -3.57
C PRO A 91 9.84 -0.03 -4.48
N PHE A 92 8.64 -0.47 -4.04
CA PHE A 92 7.40 -0.26 -4.80
C PHE A 92 7.04 1.23 -4.87
N LEU A 93 7.07 1.93 -3.75
CA LEU A 93 6.84 3.37 -3.68
C LEU A 93 7.83 4.15 -4.57
N GLN A 94 9.12 3.80 -4.53
CA GLN A 94 10.14 4.44 -5.36
C GLN A 94 9.89 4.23 -6.85
N ASN A 95 9.50 3.01 -7.24
CA ASN A 95 9.12 2.72 -8.63
C ASN A 95 7.87 3.51 -9.04
N PHE A 96 6.84 3.56 -8.19
CA PHE A 96 5.64 4.35 -8.45
C PHE A 96 5.98 5.84 -8.64
N ASN A 97 6.77 6.43 -7.76
CA ASN A 97 7.21 7.82 -7.85
C ASN A 97 7.96 8.08 -9.16
N LYS A 98 8.91 7.20 -9.53
CA LYS A 98 9.69 7.31 -10.76
C LYS A 98 8.82 7.29 -12.01
N VAL A 99 7.89 6.34 -12.09
CA VAL A 99 7.03 6.14 -13.27
C VAL A 99 5.99 7.25 -13.40
N ASN A 100 5.38 7.67 -12.29
CA ASN A 100 4.29 8.65 -12.28
C ASN A 100 4.77 10.08 -12.04
N LYS A 101 6.09 10.30 -11.82
CA LYS A 101 6.69 11.61 -11.51
C LYS A 101 6.06 12.26 -10.27
N THR A 102 5.78 11.45 -9.26
CA THR A 102 5.27 11.87 -7.96
C THR A 102 6.40 11.93 -6.92
N ASP A 103 6.12 12.47 -5.73
CA ASP A 103 7.08 12.57 -4.60
C ASP A 103 6.41 12.08 -3.31
N LEU A 104 5.74 10.93 -3.36
CA LEU A 104 5.18 10.31 -2.16
C LEU A 104 6.31 9.91 -1.22
N ARG A 105 6.14 10.12 0.09
CA ARG A 105 7.20 10.00 1.09
C ARG A 105 6.91 8.94 2.12
N VAL A 106 7.95 8.21 2.51
CA VAL A 106 7.89 7.32 3.67
C VAL A 106 7.81 8.18 4.93
N VAL A 107 6.77 7.97 5.74
CA VAL A 107 6.56 8.65 7.02
C VAL A 107 6.69 7.71 8.22
N GLY A 108 6.79 6.41 7.98
CA GLY A 108 6.98 5.42 9.05
C GLY A 108 7.22 4.01 8.54
N LYS A 109 7.89 3.21 9.38
CA LYS A 109 7.99 1.76 9.19
C LYS A 109 6.76 1.11 9.81
N ALA A 110 6.16 0.16 9.10
CA ALA A 110 5.01 -0.60 9.55
C ALA A 110 5.42 -2.00 10.04
N VAL A 111 5.03 -3.04 9.36
CA VAL A 111 5.29 -4.43 9.73
C VAL A 111 6.22 -5.11 8.73
N VAL A 112 6.77 -6.26 9.10
CA VAL A 112 7.47 -7.15 8.16
C VAL A 112 6.49 -8.23 7.70
N GLN A 113 6.37 -8.39 6.38
CA GLN A 113 5.54 -9.39 5.72
C GLN A 113 6.34 -10.07 4.61
N PRO A 114 6.79 -11.31 4.81
CA PRO A 114 7.56 -12.02 3.78
C PRO A 114 6.67 -12.45 2.61
N MET A 115 7.28 -12.63 1.45
CA MET A 115 6.73 -13.36 0.32
C MET A 115 7.09 -14.85 0.47
N GLY A 116 6.27 -15.74 -0.04
CA GLY A 116 6.54 -17.19 0.03
C GLY A 116 6.13 -17.95 -1.23
N CYS A 117 6.68 -19.15 -1.36
CA CYS A 117 6.26 -20.16 -2.34
C CYS A 117 5.17 -21.02 -1.72
N TYR A 118 4.08 -21.16 -2.43
CA TYR A 118 2.88 -21.90 -1.98
C TYR A 118 2.49 -22.96 -2.99
N SER A 119 1.94 -24.07 -2.49
CA SER A 119 1.39 -25.13 -3.31
C SER A 119 0.31 -25.91 -2.53
N LYS A 120 -0.68 -26.44 -3.23
CA LYS A 120 -1.67 -27.35 -2.64
C LYS A 120 -1.10 -28.72 -2.34
N THR A 121 -0.09 -29.16 -3.09
CA THR A 121 0.43 -30.54 -3.05
C THR A 121 1.90 -30.63 -2.71
N ILE A 122 2.74 -29.67 -3.13
CA ILE A 122 4.19 -29.65 -2.97
C ILE A 122 4.52 -29.10 -1.58
N LYS A 123 5.41 -29.72 -0.85
CA LYS A 123 5.80 -29.35 0.53
C LYS A 123 7.27 -28.97 0.67
N SER A 124 8.06 -29.10 -0.39
CA SER A 124 9.46 -28.69 -0.41
C SER A 124 9.94 -28.34 -1.81
N VAL A 125 10.99 -27.56 -1.90
CA VAL A 125 11.64 -27.17 -3.18
C VAL A 125 12.08 -28.40 -3.99
N ALA A 126 12.53 -29.47 -3.31
CA ALA A 126 12.97 -30.69 -3.94
C ALA A 126 11.84 -31.42 -4.70
N GLU A 127 10.61 -31.32 -4.20
CA GLU A 127 9.43 -31.99 -4.78
C GLU A 127 8.87 -31.31 -6.04
N ILE A 128 9.33 -30.10 -6.39
CA ILE A 128 8.85 -29.39 -7.58
C ILE A 128 9.25 -30.19 -8.84
N PRO A 129 8.29 -30.69 -9.64
CA PRO A 129 8.59 -31.46 -10.84
C PRO A 129 9.26 -30.60 -11.91
N GLU A 130 10.06 -31.23 -12.77
CA GLU A 130 10.59 -30.59 -13.98
C GLU A 130 9.45 -30.10 -14.90
N GLY A 131 9.63 -28.95 -15.51
CA GLY A 131 8.63 -28.34 -16.42
C GLY A 131 7.42 -27.73 -15.71
N SER A 132 7.41 -27.67 -14.37
CA SER A 132 6.32 -27.08 -13.61
C SER A 132 6.05 -25.63 -13.96
N VAL A 133 4.78 -25.23 -13.91
CA VAL A 133 4.38 -23.81 -13.98
C VAL A 133 4.50 -23.19 -12.60
N VAL A 134 5.24 -22.08 -12.51
CA VAL A 134 5.41 -21.26 -11.30
C VAL A 134 4.85 -19.86 -11.56
N ALA A 135 3.79 -19.50 -10.86
CA ALA A 135 3.18 -18.18 -11.00
C ALA A 135 3.89 -17.18 -10.08
N ILE A 136 4.11 -15.95 -10.60
CA ILE A 136 4.69 -14.82 -9.86
C ILE A 136 3.88 -13.55 -10.11
N PRO A 137 4.00 -12.49 -9.25
CA PRO A 137 3.40 -11.20 -9.55
C PRO A 137 3.90 -10.59 -10.86
N ASN A 138 3.04 -9.82 -11.54
CA ASN A 138 3.38 -9.16 -12.81
C ASN A 138 3.78 -7.68 -12.64
N ASP A 139 3.71 -7.12 -11.44
CA ASP A 139 4.24 -5.79 -11.20
C ASP A 139 5.78 -5.83 -11.10
N PRO A 140 6.48 -4.79 -11.61
CA PRO A 140 7.93 -4.85 -11.77
C PRO A 140 8.70 -5.17 -10.49
N THR A 141 8.25 -4.67 -9.34
CA THR A 141 8.98 -4.84 -8.09
C THR A 141 8.68 -6.17 -7.41
N ASN A 142 7.42 -6.62 -7.37
CA ASN A 142 7.08 -7.91 -6.78
C ASN A 142 7.38 -9.08 -7.74
N GLY A 143 7.35 -8.87 -9.07
CA GLY A 143 7.85 -9.84 -10.05
C GLY A 143 9.33 -10.15 -9.83
N GLY A 144 10.16 -9.11 -9.79
CA GLY A 144 11.59 -9.21 -9.48
C GLY A 144 11.85 -9.84 -8.10
N ARG A 145 11.10 -9.42 -7.07
CA ARG A 145 11.14 -10.02 -5.71
C ARG A 145 10.82 -11.52 -5.73
N GLY A 146 9.80 -11.93 -6.52
CA GLY A 146 9.45 -13.34 -6.70
C GLY A 146 10.57 -14.13 -7.36
N LEU A 147 11.22 -13.58 -8.39
CA LEU A 147 12.38 -14.20 -9.05
C LEU A 147 13.58 -14.30 -8.10
N LEU A 148 13.85 -13.29 -7.27
CA LEU A 148 14.89 -13.34 -6.23
C LEU A 148 14.61 -14.46 -5.21
N LEU A 149 13.36 -14.67 -4.81
CA LEU A 149 13.00 -15.78 -3.93
C LEU A 149 13.27 -17.12 -4.60
N LEU A 150 12.90 -17.29 -5.87
CA LEU A 150 13.20 -18.53 -6.63
C LEU A 150 14.72 -18.76 -6.78
N GLU A 151 15.49 -17.70 -6.99
CA GLU A 151 16.97 -17.79 -7.02
C GLU A 151 17.53 -18.20 -5.65
N ALA A 152 17.05 -17.59 -4.56
CA ALA A 152 17.47 -17.92 -3.20
C ALA A 152 17.19 -19.39 -2.83
N GLN A 153 16.17 -20.00 -3.45
CA GLN A 153 15.84 -21.41 -3.30
C GLN A 153 16.62 -22.32 -4.27
N GLY A 154 17.52 -21.78 -5.09
CA GLY A 154 18.30 -22.55 -6.07
C GLY A 154 17.47 -23.09 -7.24
N LEU A 155 16.28 -22.57 -7.48
CA LEU A 155 15.38 -23.01 -8.56
C LEU A 155 15.75 -22.38 -9.91
N ILE A 156 16.28 -21.17 -9.89
CA ILE A 156 16.76 -20.43 -11.07
C ILE A 156 18.03 -19.67 -10.71
N LYS A 157 18.70 -19.09 -11.71
CA LYS A 157 19.76 -18.10 -11.54
C LYS A 157 19.48 -16.91 -12.43
N LEU A 158 19.63 -15.73 -11.88
CA LEU A 158 19.42 -14.46 -12.56
C LEU A 158 20.75 -13.88 -13.07
N LYS A 159 20.68 -13.00 -14.06
CA LYS A 159 21.81 -12.15 -14.44
C LYS A 159 22.27 -11.33 -13.24
N ALA A 160 23.58 -11.24 -13.03
CA ALA A 160 24.16 -10.64 -11.82
C ALA A 160 23.85 -9.13 -11.64
N ASP A 161 23.61 -8.42 -12.74
CA ASP A 161 23.36 -6.97 -12.80
C ASP A 161 21.86 -6.61 -12.77
N ARG A 162 20.94 -7.60 -12.67
CA ARG A 162 19.49 -7.39 -12.77
C ARG A 162 18.70 -7.80 -11.54
N LYS A 163 19.32 -7.91 -10.39
CA LYS A 163 18.67 -8.47 -9.20
C LYS A 163 17.41 -7.74 -8.76
N ASP A 164 17.44 -6.41 -8.66
CA ASP A 164 16.35 -5.62 -8.09
C ASP A 164 15.20 -5.33 -9.09
N ASP A 165 15.48 -5.41 -10.39
CA ASP A 165 14.53 -5.18 -11.47
C ASP A 165 14.47 -6.36 -12.46
N ALA A 166 14.76 -7.56 -11.97
CA ALA A 166 14.76 -8.77 -12.77
C ALA A 166 13.37 -9.07 -13.37
N VAL A 167 13.39 -9.55 -14.60
CA VAL A 167 12.22 -10.07 -15.31
C VAL A 167 12.48 -11.52 -15.72
N PRO A 168 11.48 -12.33 -16.10
CA PRO A 168 11.71 -13.73 -16.50
C PRO A 168 12.76 -13.93 -17.59
N ALA A 169 12.94 -12.95 -18.49
CA ALA A 169 13.98 -12.97 -19.54
C ALA A 169 15.43 -12.84 -18.99
N ASP A 170 15.58 -12.50 -17.73
CA ASP A 170 16.89 -12.40 -17.06
C ASP A 170 17.31 -13.71 -16.38
N VAL A 171 16.50 -14.76 -16.46
CA VAL A 171 16.86 -16.10 -15.98
C VAL A 171 17.92 -16.69 -16.91
N VAL A 172 19.11 -16.97 -16.36
CA VAL A 172 20.25 -17.55 -17.12
C VAL A 172 20.43 -19.05 -16.88
N GLU A 173 19.99 -19.56 -15.73
CA GLU A 173 19.95 -20.99 -15.43
C GLU A 173 18.56 -21.37 -14.89
N ASN A 174 18.02 -22.48 -15.37
CA ASN A 174 16.73 -23.01 -14.97
C ASN A 174 16.78 -24.55 -15.01
N PRO A 175 17.43 -25.17 -14.02
CA PRO A 175 17.74 -26.61 -14.08
C PRO A 175 16.52 -27.51 -14.07
N LYS A 176 15.37 -27.01 -13.59
CA LYS A 176 14.09 -27.74 -13.62
C LYS A 176 13.18 -27.36 -14.79
N ASN A 177 13.65 -26.57 -15.76
CA ASN A 177 12.85 -26.10 -16.90
C ASN A 177 11.51 -25.47 -16.50
N LEU A 178 11.47 -24.71 -15.36
CA LEU A 178 10.27 -24.10 -14.83
C LEU A 178 9.69 -23.09 -15.84
N LYS A 179 8.38 -23.07 -15.95
CA LYS A 179 7.64 -22.11 -16.78
C LYS A 179 7.16 -20.98 -15.86
N ILE A 180 7.81 -19.85 -15.94
CA ILE A 180 7.44 -18.66 -15.14
C ILE A 180 6.20 -18.02 -15.77
N LEU A 181 5.13 -17.87 -14.99
CA LEU A 181 3.87 -17.27 -15.40
C LEU A 181 3.64 -15.99 -14.56
N GLU A 182 3.65 -14.84 -15.22
CA GLU A 182 3.37 -13.56 -14.60
C GLU A 182 1.87 -13.28 -14.57
N MET A 183 1.33 -12.89 -13.41
CA MET A 183 -0.08 -12.51 -13.27
C MET A 183 -0.29 -11.48 -12.16
N GLU A 184 -1.47 -10.86 -12.16
CA GLU A 184 -1.89 -9.95 -11.10
C GLU A 184 -1.75 -10.60 -9.72
N ALA A 185 -1.10 -9.91 -8.77
CA ALA A 185 -0.77 -10.48 -7.47
C ALA A 185 -2.00 -10.98 -6.70
N ALA A 186 -3.14 -10.29 -6.84
CA ALA A 186 -4.42 -10.70 -6.24
C ALA A 186 -4.98 -12.03 -6.79
N GLN A 187 -4.53 -12.48 -7.97
CA GLN A 187 -4.99 -13.73 -8.59
C GLN A 187 -4.10 -14.94 -8.24
N LEU A 188 -2.91 -14.70 -7.70
CA LEU A 188 -1.95 -15.77 -7.37
C LEU A 188 -2.52 -16.86 -6.44
N PRO A 189 -3.29 -16.54 -5.39
CA PRO A 189 -3.88 -17.61 -4.57
C PRO A 189 -4.78 -18.56 -5.35
N ARG A 190 -5.55 -18.04 -6.31
CA ARG A 190 -6.43 -18.84 -7.16
C ARG A 190 -5.68 -19.64 -8.21
N SER A 191 -4.52 -19.14 -8.66
CA SER A 191 -3.70 -19.85 -9.67
C SER A 191 -3.19 -21.21 -9.16
N LEU A 192 -3.20 -21.45 -7.85
CA LEU A 192 -2.84 -22.75 -7.26
C LEU A 192 -3.79 -23.91 -7.68
N ASP A 193 -4.90 -23.61 -8.35
CA ASP A 193 -5.76 -24.62 -8.96
C ASP A 193 -5.15 -25.15 -10.30
N ASP A 194 -4.35 -24.31 -10.99
CA ASP A 194 -3.85 -24.57 -12.33
C ASP A 194 -2.32 -24.57 -12.41
N THR A 195 -1.62 -24.13 -11.34
CA THR A 195 -0.15 -24.07 -11.29
C THR A 195 0.40 -24.97 -10.18
N ALA A 196 1.60 -25.46 -10.38
CA ALA A 196 2.28 -26.29 -9.38
C ALA A 196 2.69 -25.48 -8.15
N VAL A 197 3.15 -24.24 -8.37
CA VAL A 197 3.63 -23.31 -7.34
C VAL A 197 3.17 -21.90 -7.71
N ALA A 198 2.82 -21.10 -6.69
CA ALA A 198 2.67 -19.67 -6.81
C ALA A 198 3.53 -18.95 -5.76
N VAL A 199 4.20 -17.89 -6.17
CA VAL A 199 4.99 -17.00 -5.28
C VAL A 199 4.09 -15.84 -4.87
N ILE A 200 3.61 -15.86 -3.62
CA ILE A 200 2.49 -15.02 -3.20
C ILE A 200 2.93 -14.08 -2.07
N PRO A 201 2.66 -12.76 -2.17
CA PRO A 201 2.79 -11.83 -1.05
C PRO A 201 1.86 -12.21 0.11
N MET A 202 2.35 -12.11 1.35
CA MET A 202 1.68 -12.61 2.55
C MET A 202 0.26 -12.05 2.75
N ASN A 203 0.01 -10.78 2.41
CA ASN A 203 -1.33 -10.20 2.54
C ASN A 203 -2.37 -10.95 1.70
N TYR A 204 -2.03 -11.36 0.47
CA TYR A 204 -2.94 -12.12 -0.38
C TYR A 204 -3.08 -13.58 0.07
N VAL A 205 -2.05 -14.15 0.69
CA VAL A 205 -2.18 -15.48 1.32
C VAL A 205 -3.24 -15.43 2.42
N ILE A 206 -3.10 -14.49 3.36
CA ILE A 206 -4.02 -14.37 4.50
C ILE A 206 -5.43 -14.00 4.03
N SER A 207 -5.58 -12.99 3.15
CA SER A 207 -6.89 -12.53 2.69
C SER A 207 -7.63 -13.55 1.84
N SER A 208 -6.93 -14.49 1.21
CA SER A 208 -7.56 -15.60 0.46
C SER A 208 -7.94 -16.81 1.33
N GLY A 209 -7.57 -16.80 2.60
CA GLY A 209 -7.79 -17.92 3.52
C GLY A 209 -6.78 -19.07 3.39
N LEU A 210 -5.70 -18.89 2.61
CA LEU A 210 -4.58 -19.82 2.62
C LEU A 210 -3.82 -19.74 3.96
N SER A 211 -3.27 -20.86 4.40
CA SER A 211 -2.43 -20.94 5.59
C SER A 211 -0.96 -20.95 5.19
N PRO A 212 -0.15 -19.98 5.63
CA PRO A 212 1.29 -20.03 5.40
C PRO A 212 1.96 -21.31 5.89
N GLU A 213 1.43 -21.89 6.97
CA GLU A 213 1.97 -23.10 7.59
C GLU A 213 1.61 -24.39 6.82
N LYS A 214 0.44 -24.40 6.15
CA LYS A 214 -0.05 -25.60 5.45
C LYS A 214 0.34 -25.65 3.98
N GLU A 215 0.18 -24.52 3.29
CA GLU A 215 0.41 -24.42 1.85
C GLU A 215 1.78 -23.81 1.51
N GLY A 216 2.42 -23.06 2.44
CA GLY A 216 3.74 -22.46 2.23
C GLY A 216 4.87 -23.44 2.52
N PHE A 217 5.94 -23.40 1.72
CA PHE A 217 7.08 -24.31 1.90
C PHE A 217 8.46 -23.63 1.75
N ALA A 218 8.51 -22.41 1.24
CA ALA A 218 9.73 -21.60 1.18
C ALA A 218 9.37 -20.12 1.30
N PHE A 219 10.17 -19.37 2.06
CA PHE A 219 9.86 -17.99 2.40
C PHE A 219 11.08 -17.10 2.20
N GLU A 220 10.82 -15.84 1.91
CA GLU A 220 11.79 -14.77 1.92
C GLU A 220 12.33 -14.53 3.34
N SER A 221 13.56 -14.04 3.43
CA SER A 221 14.12 -13.58 4.72
C SER A 221 13.28 -12.42 5.27
N LEU A 222 13.03 -12.45 6.58
CA LEU A 222 12.36 -11.35 7.27
C LEU A 222 13.22 -10.07 7.32
N ASP A 223 14.52 -10.19 7.04
CA ASP A 223 15.45 -9.05 6.95
C ASP A 223 15.54 -8.47 5.53
N ALA A 224 14.81 -9.07 4.57
CA ALA A 224 14.79 -8.55 3.20
C ALA A 224 14.11 -7.16 3.14
N ALA A 225 14.69 -6.25 2.38
CA ALA A 225 14.14 -4.88 2.24
C ALA A 225 12.70 -4.88 1.70
N TYR A 226 12.37 -5.84 0.84
CA TYR A 226 11.02 -6.01 0.27
C TYR A 226 9.99 -6.56 1.28
N ALA A 227 10.43 -7.19 2.36
CA ALA A 227 9.53 -7.67 3.39
C ALA A 227 9.03 -6.55 4.31
N LEU A 228 9.74 -5.41 4.37
CA LEU A 228 9.39 -4.27 5.21
C LEU A 228 8.29 -3.43 4.56
N ILE A 229 7.12 -3.42 5.16
CA ILE A 229 6.02 -2.54 4.79
C ILE A 229 6.20 -1.16 5.42
N ILE A 230 5.86 -0.11 4.66
CA ILE A 230 6.00 1.28 5.07
C ILE A 230 4.64 2.00 5.12
N ILE A 231 4.62 3.10 5.84
CA ILE A 231 3.54 4.09 5.82
C ILE A 231 4.02 5.22 4.90
N ALA A 232 3.22 5.56 3.89
CA ALA A 232 3.55 6.66 3.00
C ALA A 232 2.46 7.74 3.01
N ALA A 233 2.88 8.99 2.72
CA ALA A 233 2.01 10.16 2.65
C ALA A 233 2.48 11.10 1.53
N ARG A 234 1.68 12.14 1.22
CA ARG A 234 2.09 13.18 0.29
C ARG A 234 3.09 14.16 0.94
N PRO A 235 3.92 14.87 0.15
CA PRO A 235 4.87 15.86 0.68
C PRO A 235 4.19 16.97 1.48
N ASP A 236 3.00 17.39 1.07
CA ASP A 236 2.25 18.51 1.67
C ASP A 236 1.64 18.17 3.03
N ASN A 237 1.40 16.87 3.33
CA ASN A 237 0.80 16.44 4.59
C ASN A 237 1.69 15.51 5.44
N ALA A 238 2.84 15.09 4.93
CA ALA A 238 3.74 14.14 5.61
C ALA A 238 4.11 14.58 7.05
N GLU A 239 4.26 15.88 7.25
CA GLU A 239 4.59 16.47 8.56
C GLU A 239 3.36 16.95 9.36
N SER A 240 2.15 16.73 8.87
CA SER A 240 0.93 17.15 9.54
C SER A 240 0.75 16.44 10.90
N ALA A 241 0.09 17.11 11.85
CA ALA A 241 -0.21 16.52 13.16
C ALA A 241 -1.07 15.24 13.03
N ALA A 242 -1.99 15.20 12.07
CA ALA A 242 -2.87 14.05 11.85
C ALA A 242 -2.08 12.83 11.36
N VAL A 243 -1.18 12.98 10.37
CA VAL A 243 -0.32 11.88 9.88
C VAL A 243 0.63 11.41 10.99
N LYS A 244 1.24 12.32 11.77
CA LYS A 244 2.10 11.96 12.91
C LYS A 244 1.32 11.18 13.97
N THR A 245 0.13 11.65 14.35
CA THR A 245 -0.73 10.94 15.30
C THR A 245 -1.13 9.55 14.80
N PHE A 246 -1.40 9.40 13.51
CA PHE A 246 -1.67 8.10 12.91
C PHE A 246 -0.46 7.17 12.99
N VAL A 247 0.74 7.63 12.57
CA VAL A 247 1.98 6.84 12.65
C VAL A 247 2.28 6.40 14.08
N GLU A 248 2.14 7.30 15.07
CA GLU A 248 2.29 6.96 16.48
C GLU A 248 1.25 5.94 16.96
N SER A 249 0.01 6.05 16.49
CA SER A 249 -1.06 5.10 16.84
C SER A 249 -0.84 3.74 16.21
N TYR A 250 -0.39 3.72 14.94
CA TYR A 250 0.01 2.48 14.26
C TYR A 250 1.14 1.78 15.02
N ARG A 251 2.11 2.52 15.53
CA ARG A 251 3.29 2.02 16.26
C ARG A 251 3.11 1.99 17.78
N SER A 252 1.88 2.00 18.25
CA SER A 252 1.57 1.92 19.67
C SER A 252 1.79 0.52 20.25
N PRO A 253 1.96 0.40 21.58
CA PRO A 253 2.01 -0.90 22.26
C PRO A 253 0.75 -1.74 22.05
N GLU A 254 -0.42 -1.11 21.92
CA GLU A 254 -1.70 -1.78 21.69
C GLU A 254 -1.77 -2.40 20.31
N THR A 255 -1.35 -1.66 19.28
CA THR A 255 -1.28 -2.17 17.90
C THR A 255 -0.22 -3.26 17.79
N LYS A 256 0.94 -3.10 18.46
CA LYS A 256 1.98 -4.13 18.53
C LYS A 256 1.43 -5.45 19.05
N ARG A 257 0.79 -5.41 20.21
CA ARG A 257 0.19 -6.60 20.83
C ARG A 257 -0.82 -7.27 19.90
N TYR A 258 -1.68 -6.48 19.27
CA TYR A 258 -2.64 -7.00 18.29
C TYR A 258 -1.95 -7.76 17.16
N VAL A 259 -0.87 -7.21 16.58
CA VAL A 259 -0.11 -7.86 15.51
C VAL A 259 0.49 -9.18 16.00
N GLU A 260 1.13 -9.18 17.17
CA GLU A 260 1.79 -10.36 17.76
C GLU A 260 0.78 -11.48 18.06
N GLU A 261 -0.36 -11.15 18.68
CA GLU A 261 -1.40 -12.12 19.05
C GLU A 261 -2.15 -12.67 17.83
N THR A 262 -2.45 -11.81 16.86
CA THR A 262 -3.26 -12.18 15.68
C THR A 262 -2.44 -12.98 14.67
N PHE A 263 -1.24 -12.51 14.31
CA PHE A 263 -0.45 -13.09 13.23
C PHE A 263 0.65 -14.04 13.69
N ARG A 264 0.89 -14.17 15.00
CA ARG A 264 1.75 -15.20 15.64
C ARG A 264 3.10 -15.38 14.97
N GLY A 265 3.73 -14.27 14.54
CA GLY A 265 5.04 -14.27 13.91
C GLY A 265 5.05 -14.36 12.38
N THR A 266 3.93 -14.66 11.73
CA THR A 266 3.79 -14.60 10.27
C THR A 266 3.94 -13.15 9.76
N ILE A 267 3.41 -12.20 10.51
CA ILE A 267 3.61 -10.77 10.35
C ILE A 267 4.23 -10.26 11.65
N ARG A 268 5.26 -9.43 11.56
CA ARG A 268 5.99 -8.92 12.73
C ARG A 268 6.01 -7.40 12.78
N PRO A 269 5.77 -6.78 13.95
CA PRO A 269 5.95 -5.35 14.12
C PRO A 269 7.43 -4.98 14.03
N THR A 270 7.73 -3.75 13.58
CA THR A 270 9.10 -3.22 13.47
C THR A 270 9.47 -2.25 14.59
N TRP A 271 8.66 -2.17 15.66
CA TRP A 271 8.85 -1.26 16.78
C TRP A 271 8.69 -1.94 18.13
#